data_5a55af616c5920ca23243866d8834fd5
#
_entry.id   5a55af616c5920ca23243866d8834fd5
#
_cell.length_a   1.000
_cell.length_b   1.000
_cell.length_c   1.000
_cell.angle_alpha   90.00
_cell.angle_beta   90.00
_cell.angle_gamma   90.00
#
_symmetry.space_group_name_H-M   'P 1'
#
loop_
_entity.id
_entity.type
_entity.pdbx_description
1 polymer ?
#
loop_
_entity_poly.entity_id
_entity_poly.type
_entity_poly.pdbx_seq_one_letter_code
_entity_poly.pdbx_strand_id
1 'polypeptide(L)'
;MTESVLDYMTRLGRAARQASRLIARASTAQKNRALLAAADALDASRSELAAANELDLANGRANGLEPALLDRLALTPARIDDMIEGLRQVAKLPDPIGEIRDMRYLPSGIQVGKMRVPLGVIGIIYESRPNVTIDAASLCLKSGNATILRGGSEAIHSNRAIAVCIQQGLAVAELPAEVVQVVETTDRAAVGALITMPEFVDVIVPRGGKSLIERVSRDAKVPVIKHLDGVCHVYIDIAADLDKAIRIADNAKTHRYAPCNTMETLLVHVGIAERVLPPLAAIYRDKGVELRGCERTRALLGAGVIEATEDDWYTEYTAPILSIRIVDDLDEAIEHINKYGSKHTDAIVSEHFSDARRFLTEVDSASVMINASTRFADGFEYGLGAEIGISTDKLHARGPVGLEGLTSEKYVVFGDGHVRT
;
A
#
# COMPACT_ATOMS: atom_id res chain seq x y z
N MET A 1 4.41 16.96 36.94
CA MET A 1 4.25 15.53 36.61
C MET A 1 4.33 15.44 35.09
N THR A 2 5.21 14.62 34.55
CA THR A 2 5.27 14.35 33.10
C THR A 2 4.02 13.58 32.69
N GLU A 3 3.33 14.02 31.64
CA GLU A 3 2.14 13.35 31.06
C GLU A 3 2.51 11.89 30.72
N SER A 4 1.68 10.92 31.08
CA SER A 4 1.91 9.52 30.69
C SER A 4 1.71 9.35 29.18
N VAL A 5 2.38 8.33 28.56
CA VAL A 5 2.19 8.04 27.12
C VAL A 5 0.73 7.74 26.81
N LEU A 6 0.01 7.09 27.71
CA LEU A 6 -1.41 6.77 27.52
C LEU A 6 -2.26 8.03 27.55
N ASP A 7 -2.02 8.96 28.49
CA ASP A 7 -2.76 10.23 28.56
C ASP A 7 -2.48 11.09 27.32
N TYR A 8 -1.21 11.16 26.90
CA TYR A 8 -0.80 11.83 25.67
C TYR A 8 -1.54 11.26 24.44
N MET A 9 -1.55 9.94 24.25
CA MET A 9 -2.23 9.31 23.12
C MET A 9 -3.76 9.46 23.19
N THR A 10 -4.34 9.41 24.39
CA THR A 10 -5.77 9.67 24.62
C THR A 10 -6.14 11.11 24.24
N ARG A 11 -5.30 12.08 24.58
CA ARG A 11 -5.48 13.49 24.19
C ARG A 11 -5.44 13.67 22.68
N LEU A 12 -4.44 13.06 21.99
CA LEU A 12 -4.35 13.07 20.52
C LEU A 12 -5.57 12.41 19.88
N GLY A 13 -5.99 11.25 20.37
CA GLY A 13 -7.16 10.53 19.88
C GLY A 13 -8.44 11.35 19.99
N ARG A 14 -8.67 11.98 21.14
CA ARG A 14 -9.83 12.86 21.37
C ARG A 14 -9.83 14.06 20.41
N ALA A 15 -8.69 14.69 20.23
CA ALA A 15 -8.53 15.83 19.32
C ALA A 15 -8.76 15.41 17.86
N ALA A 16 -8.20 14.27 17.43
CA ALA A 16 -8.44 13.72 16.09
C ALA A 16 -9.92 13.40 15.86
N ARG A 17 -10.62 12.80 16.85
CA ARG A 17 -12.05 12.50 16.76
C ARG A 17 -12.91 13.76 16.63
N GLN A 18 -12.54 14.86 17.26
CA GLN A 18 -13.22 16.15 17.09
C GLN A 18 -12.93 16.73 15.70
N ALA A 19 -11.66 16.72 15.28
CA ALA A 19 -11.23 17.23 13.98
C ALA A 19 -11.83 16.45 12.81
N SER A 20 -12.03 15.12 12.96
CA SER A 20 -12.61 14.28 11.90
C SER A 20 -14.03 14.73 11.50
N ARG A 21 -14.82 15.24 12.45
CA ARG A 21 -16.16 15.78 12.17
C ARG A 21 -16.12 17.09 11.39
N LEU A 22 -15.04 17.84 11.53
CA LEU A 22 -14.86 19.13 10.84
C LEU A 22 -14.34 18.90 9.42
N ILE A 23 -13.31 18.08 9.26
CA ILE A 23 -12.76 17.77 7.92
C ILE A 23 -13.75 17.01 7.04
N ALA A 24 -14.61 16.15 7.61
CA ALA A 24 -15.67 15.45 6.88
C ALA A 24 -16.67 16.40 6.18
N ARG A 25 -16.76 17.65 6.65
CA ARG A 25 -17.65 18.70 6.10
C ARG A 25 -16.90 19.72 5.25
N ALA A 26 -15.57 19.64 5.18
CA ALA A 26 -14.76 20.56 4.40
C ALA A 26 -15.06 20.41 2.91
N SER A 27 -15.16 21.53 2.22
CA SER A 27 -15.35 21.52 0.77
C SER A 27 -14.09 21.02 0.06
N THR A 28 -14.25 20.49 -1.15
CA THR A 28 -13.14 20.11 -2.03
C THR A 28 -12.15 21.27 -2.21
N ALA A 29 -12.66 22.51 -2.34
CA ALA A 29 -11.83 23.69 -2.47
C ALA A 29 -10.96 23.95 -1.23
N GLN A 30 -11.50 23.75 -0.01
CA GLN A 30 -10.72 23.87 1.23
C GLN A 30 -9.64 22.80 1.33
N LYS A 31 -9.97 21.55 1.05
CA LYS A 31 -9.00 20.44 1.06
C LYS A 31 -7.88 20.67 0.04
N ASN A 32 -8.23 21.07 -1.19
CA ASN A 32 -7.24 21.36 -2.23
C ASN A 32 -6.35 22.56 -1.85
N ARG A 33 -6.92 23.61 -1.25
CA ARG A 33 -6.16 24.76 -0.77
C ARG A 33 -5.15 24.37 0.31
N ALA A 34 -5.54 23.49 1.25
CA ALA A 34 -4.63 22.97 2.27
C ALA A 34 -3.47 22.17 1.65
N LEU A 35 -3.76 21.29 0.70
CA LEU A 35 -2.75 20.47 0.01
C LEU A 35 -1.76 21.33 -0.78
N LEU A 36 -2.25 22.29 -1.55
CA LEU A 36 -1.40 23.19 -2.36
C LEU A 36 -0.55 24.10 -1.47
N ALA A 37 -1.12 24.66 -0.40
CA ALA A 37 -0.37 25.47 0.55
C ALA A 37 0.69 24.65 1.33
N ALA A 38 0.41 23.37 1.63
CA ALA A 38 1.43 22.48 2.20
C ALA A 38 2.55 22.17 1.20
N ALA A 39 2.24 22.02 -0.09
CA ALA A 39 3.26 21.89 -1.15
C ALA A 39 4.17 23.12 -1.24
N ASP A 40 3.58 24.31 -1.21
CA ASP A 40 4.34 25.57 -1.22
C ASP A 40 5.18 25.73 0.06
N ALA A 41 4.68 25.29 1.22
CA ALA A 41 5.41 25.29 2.47
C ALA A 41 6.61 24.33 2.45
N LEU A 42 6.47 23.13 1.87
CA LEU A 42 7.60 22.20 1.68
C LEU A 42 8.67 22.80 0.78
N ASP A 43 8.27 23.46 -0.31
CA ASP A 43 9.18 24.11 -1.24
C ASP A 43 9.96 25.26 -0.57
N ALA A 44 9.26 26.06 0.23
CA ALA A 44 9.89 27.16 0.99
C ALA A 44 10.80 26.67 2.13
N SER A 45 10.57 25.46 2.67
CA SER A 45 11.29 24.92 3.83
C SER A 45 12.35 23.87 3.47
N ARG A 46 12.87 23.87 2.23
CA ARG A 46 13.83 22.83 1.76
C ARG A 46 15.08 22.75 2.63
N SER A 47 15.61 23.89 3.07
CA SER A 47 16.81 23.96 3.91
C SER A 47 16.57 23.37 5.31
N GLU A 48 15.43 23.67 5.90
CA GLU A 48 15.01 23.17 7.21
C GLU A 48 14.73 21.65 7.16
N LEU A 49 14.09 21.18 6.08
CA LEU A 49 13.88 19.76 5.84
C LEU A 49 15.21 19.01 5.69
N ALA A 50 16.13 19.54 4.90
CA ALA A 50 17.46 18.94 4.73
C ALA A 50 18.25 18.91 6.04
N ALA A 51 18.23 19.99 6.83
CA ALA A 51 18.89 20.05 8.13
C ALA A 51 18.29 19.05 9.13
N ALA A 52 16.96 18.95 9.20
CA ALA A 52 16.28 17.97 10.05
C ALA A 52 16.60 16.54 9.62
N ASN A 53 16.66 16.27 8.32
CA ASN A 53 16.98 14.95 7.79
C ASN A 53 18.44 14.56 8.06
N GLU A 54 19.38 15.48 7.99
CA GLU A 54 20.79 15.18 8.31
C GLU A 54 20.96 14.79 9.79
N LEU A 55 20.18 15.38 10.72
CA LEU A 55 20.15 14.91 12.11
C LEU A 55 19.69 13.46 12.22
N ASP A 56 18.61 13.08 11.50
CA ASP A 56 18.13 11.70 11.49
C ASP A 56 19.15 10.74 10.87
N LEU A 57 19.80 11.13 9.76
CA LEU A 57 20.83 10.34 9.10
C LEU A 57 22.08 10.16 9.98
N ALA A 58 22.53 11.22 10.64
CA ALA A 58 23.65 11.16 11.57
C ALA A 58 23.37 10.22 12.75
N ASN A 59 22.17 10.31 13.35
CA ASN A 59 21.71 9.42 14.39
C ASN A 59 21.58 7.97 13.89
N GLY A 60 21.05 7.77 12.69
CA GLY A 60 20.93 6.44 12.06
C GLY A 60 22.30 5.78 11.85
N ARG A 61 23.27 6.52 11.32
CA ARG A 61 24.66 6.03 11.15
C ARG A 61 25.31 5.68 12.51
N ALA A 62 25.15 6.56 13.51
CA ALA A 62 25.69 6.33 14.86
C ALA A 62 25.10 5.10 15.54
N ASN A 63 23.82 4.79 15.26
CA ASN A 63 23.12 3.62 15.80
C ASN A 63 23.27 2.35 14.91
N GLY A 64 24.11 2.39 13.87
CA GLY A 64 24.38 1.23 13.01
C GLY A 64 23.20 0.83 12.12
N LEU A 65 22.37 1.79 11.69
CA LEU A 65 21.27 1.52 10.78
C LEU A 65 21.80 1.00 9.43
N GLU A 66 21.20 -0.08 8.95
CA GLU A 66 21.58 -0.72 7.68
C GLU A 66 21.55 0.28 6.49
N PRO A 67 22.49 0.15 5.53
CA PRO A 67 22.58 1.08 4.39
C PRO A 67 21.27 1.26 3.61
N ALA A 68 20.50 0.19 3.42
CA ALA A 68 19.22 0.23 2.75
C ALA A 68 18.16 1.04 3.52
N LEU A 69 18.22 1.04 4.85
CA LEU A 69 17.33 1.84 5.69
C LEU A 69 17.78 3.30 5.73
N LEU A 70 19.10 3.56 5.71
CA LEU A 70 19.65 4.92 5.57
C LEU A 70 19.26 5.55 4.23
N ASP A 71 19.30 4.79 3.13
CA ASP A 71 18.81 5.26 1.85
C ASP A 71 17.32 5.62 1.90
N ARG A 72 16.49 4.76 2.50
CA ARG A 72 15.05 5.03 2.67
C ARG A 72 14.76 6.26 3.52
N LEU A 73 15.62 6.53 4.52
CA LEU A 73 15.50 7.65 5.45
C LEU A 73 15.87 9.00 4.80
N ALA A 74 16.74 8.99 3.78
CA ALA A 74 17.26 10.18 3.17
C ALA A 74 16.18 11.00 2.44
N LEU A 75 16.06 12.29 2.73
CA LEU A 75 15.27 13.27 2.00
C LEU A 75 16.19 14.04 1.02
N THR A 76 16.47 13.42 -0.13
CA THR A 76 17.20 14.10 -1.20
C THR A 76 16.35 15.21 -1.83
N PRO A 77 16.95 16.19 -2.52
CA PRO A 77 16.19 17.22 -3.25
C PRO A 77 15.11 16.62 -4.17
N ALA A 78 15.45 15.56 -4.90
CA ALA A 78 14.49 14.85 -5.77
C ALA A 78 13.32 14.25 -4.98
N ARG A 79 13.57 13.64 -3.81
CA ARG A 79 12.50 13.11 -2.95
C ARG A 79 11.62 14.20 -2.35
N ILE A 80 12.17 15.40 -2.10
CA ILE A 80 11.36 16.56 -1.71
C ILE A 80 10.50 17.03 -2.89
N ASP A 81 11.05 17.04 -4.11
CA ASP A 81 10.27 17.33 -5.32
C ASP A 81 9.13 16.34 -5.52
N ASP A 82 9.38 15.04 -5.30
CA ASP A 82 8.37 13.99 -5.37
C ASP A 82 7.23 14.22 -4.34
N MET A 83 7.56 14.62 -3.10
CA MET A 83 6.57 14.96 -2.08
C MET A 83 5.70 16.17 -2.49
N ILE A 84 6.31 17.21 -3.04
CA ILE A 84 5.62 18.42 -3.50
C ILE A 84 4.68 18.08 -4.66
N GLU A 85 5.19 17.34 -5.64
CA GLU A 85 4.38 16.94 -6.80
C GLU A 85 3.26 15.97 -6.38
N GLY A 86 3.52 15.04 -5.44
CA GLY A 86 2.50 14.17 -4.86
C GLY A 86 1.32 14.93 -4.27
N LEU A 87 1.57 15.98 -3.49
CA LEU A 87 0.52 16.87 -2.96
C LEU A 87 -0.30 17.53 -4.06
N ARG A 88 0.38 18.03 -5.11
CA ARG A 88 -0.26 18.67 -6.27
C ARG A 88 -1.13 17.68 -7.05
N GLN A 89 -0.67 16.44 -7.18
CA GLN A 89 -1.43 15.36 -7.84
C GLN A 89 -2.66 14.98 -7.02
N VAL A 90 -2.53 14.75 -5.70
CA VAL A 90 -3.65 14.45 -4.82
C VAL A 90 -4.68 15.59 -4.81
N ALA A 91 -4.25 16.86 -4.87
CA ALA A 91 -5.17 17.99 -4.98
C ALA A 91 -6.02 17.95 -6.26
N LYS A 92 -5.48 17.43 -7.37
CA LYS A 92 -6.19 17.30 -8.66
C LYS A 92 -7.15 16.12 -8.71
N LEU A 93 -7.00 15.11 -7.83
CA LEU A 93 -7.87 13.94 -7.82
C LEU A 93 -9.32 14.35 -7.53
N PRO A 94 -10.32 13.64 -8.09
CA PRO A 94 -11.71 13.81 -7.71
C PRO A 94 -11.90 13.59 -6.21
N ASP A 95 -12.71 14.44 -5.58
CA ASP A 95 -13.08 14.26 -4.17
C ASP A 95 -14.22 13.24 -4.08
N PRO A 96 -14.02 12.10 -3.42
CA PRO A 96 -15.06 11.08 -3.37
C PRO A 96 -16.18 11.39 -2.38
N ILE A 97 -15.98 12.36 -1.48
CA ILE A 97 -16.90 12.61 -0.37
C ILE A 97 -18.17 13.31 -0.84
N GLY A 98 -19.31 12.74 -0.44
CA GLY A 98 -20.63 13.27 -0.77
C GLY A 98 -21.20 12.75 -2.10
N GLU A 99 -20.44 11.96 -2.86
CA GLU A 99 -20.97 11.30 -4.06
C GLU A 99 -22.11 10.35 -3.68
N ILE A 100 -23.26 10.47 -4.37
CA ILE A 100 -24.41 9.58 -4.19
C ILE A 100 -24.52 8.68 -5.40
N ARG A 101 -24.52 7.37 -5.19
CA ARG A 101 -24.63 6.33 -6.22
C ARG A 101 -25.90 5.51 -6.03
N ASP A 102 -26.33 4.81 -7.08
CA ASP A 102 -27.44 3.84 -7.07
C ASP A 102 -28.77 4.40 -6.55
N MET A 103 -29.04 5.71 -6.76
CA MET A 103 -30.28 6.33 -6.34
C MET A 103 -31.46 5.77 -7.16
N ARG A 104 -32.44 5.17 -6.48
CA ARG A 104 -33.61 4.56 -7.13
C ARG A 104 -34.87 4.71 -6.30
N TYR A 105 -36.02 4.78 -6.98
CA TYR A 105 -37.34 4.66 -6.34
C TYR A 105 -37.61 3.20 -5.95
N LEU A 106 -38.16 3.04 -4.75
CA LEU A 106 -38.66 1.75 -4.29
C LEU A 106 -40.21 1.71 -4.41
N PRO A 107 -40.83 0.50 -4.39
CA PRO A 107 -42.29 0.37 -4.47
C PRO A 107 -43.03 1.14 -3.37
N SER A 108 -42.41 1.41 -2.24
CA SER A 108 -42.95 2.23 -1.15
C SER A 108 -42.99 3.74 -1.47
N GLY A 109 -42.41 4.17 -2.60
CA GLY A 109 -42.34 5.57 -3.00
C GLY A 109 -41.10 6.34 -2.52
N ILE A 110 -40.34 5.77 -1.58
CA ILE A 110 -39.08 6.39 -1.13
C ILE A 110 -37.99 6.24 -2.18
N GLN A 111 -37.04 7.18 -2.21
CA GLN A 111 -35.78 7.03 -2.94
C GLN A 111 -34.68 6.57 -2.00
N VAL A 112 -33.88 5.59 -2.42
CA VAL A 112 -32.74 5.07 -1.65
C VAL A 112 -31.51 5.08 -2.52
N GLY A 113 -30.39 5.59 -1.98
CA GLY A 113 -29.08 5.58 -2.61
C GLY A 113 -27.98 5.36 -1.57
N LYS A 114 -26.75 5.33 -2.03
CA LYS A 114 -25.54 5.23 -1.17
C LYS A 114 -24.71 6.49 -1.32
N MET A 115 -24.37 7.10 -0.20
CA MET A 115 -23.51 8.28 -0.14
C MET A 115 -22.14 7.89 0.40
N ARG A 116 -21.09 8.30 -0.28
CA ARG A 116 -19.70 8.10 0.15
C ARG A 116 -19.33 9.06 1.27
N VAL A 117 -18.76 8.53 2.35
CA VAL A 117 -18.37 9.27 3.55
C VAL A 117 -16.97 8.86 4.01
N PRO A 118 -16.23 9.72 4.75
CA PRO A 118 -14.95 9.35 5.32
C PRO A 118 -15.06 8.16 6.29
N LEU A 119 -13.97 7.41 6.47
CA LEU A 119 -13.88 6.40 7.54
C LEU A 119 -13.90 7.06 8.93
N GLY A 120 -13.25 8.21 9.08
CA GLY A 120 -13.22 8.97 10.33
C GLY A 120 -11.82 9.36 10.77
N VAL A 121 -11.21 8.63 11.69
CA VAL A 121 -9.83 8.81 12.14
C VAL A 121 -8.98 7.62 11.73
N ILE A 122 -7.89 7.88 11.02
CA ILE A 122 -6.98 6.84 10.51
C ILE A 122 -5.65 6.94 11.27
N GLY A 123 -5.27 5.87 11.96
CA GLY A 123 -3.94 5.72 12.55
C GLY A 123 -2.98 5.10 11.54
N ILE A 124 -1.83 5.73 11.30
CA ILE A 124 -0.82 5.22 10.36
C ILE A 124 0.49 5.04 11.10
N ILE A 125 1.04 3.82 11.03
CA ILE A 125 2.29 3.43 11.69
C ILE A 125 3.29 3.07 10.61
N TYR A 126 4.43 3.78 10.55
CA TYR A 126 5.41 3.60 9.47
C TYR A 126 6.85 3.69 9.99
N GLU A 127 7.77 3.11 9.21
CA GLU A 127 9.19 2.99 9.54
C GLU A 127 10.05 3.61 8.43
N SER A 128 11.14 4.27 8.83
CA SER A 128 12.28 4.72 7.99
C SER A 128 11.92 5.38 6.64
N ARG A 129 10.77 6.06 6.56
CA ARG A 129 10.28 6.70 5.32
C ARG A 129 9.62 8.03 5.63
N PRO A 130 10.37 9.14 5.77
CA PRO A 130 9.78 10.44 6.10
C PRO A 130 8.72 10.91 5.11
N ASN A 131 8.87 10.59 3.80
CA ASN A 131 7.87 10.91 2.77
C ASN A 131 6.49 10.35 3.07
N VAL A 132 6.37 9.21 3.77
CA VAL A 132 5.07 8.63 4.13
C VAL A 132 4.25 9.59 5.00
N THR A 133 4.91 10.48 5.77
CA THR A 133 4.22 11.51 6.55
C THR A 133 3.33 12.38 5.66
N ILE A 134 3.84 12.82 4.51
CA ILE A 134 3.09 13.68 3.60
C ILE A 134 2.14 12.89 2.71
N ASP A 135 2.55 11.71 2.25
CA ASP A 135 1.73 10.85 1.39
C ASP A 135 0.45 10.43 2.13
N ALA A 136 0.61 9.97 3.37
CA ALA A 136 -0.50 9.57 4.22
C ALA A 136 -1.40 10.74 4.64
N ALA A 137 -0.80 11.88 5.04
CA ALA A 137 -1.56 13.08 5.39
C ALA A 137 -2.40 13.59 4.22
N SER A 138 -1.82 13.63 3.00
CA SER A 138 -2.51 14.13 1.81
C SER A 138 -3.74 13.29 1.44
N LEU A 139 -3.61 11.98 1.45
CA LEU A 139 -4.70 11.06 1.13
C LEU A 139 -5.81 11.10 2.20
N CYS A 140 -5.44 11.13 3.49
CA CYS A 140 -6.40 11.25 4.58
C CYS A 140 -7.15 12.59 4.50
N LEU A 141 -6.44 13.71 4.30
CA LEU A 141 -7.03 15.02 4.16
C LEU A 141 -8.00 15.09 2.97
N LYS A 142 -7.58 14.60 1.78
CA LYS A 142 -8.40 14.62 0.57
C LYS A 142 -9.64 13.76 0.70
N SER A 143 -9.54 12.59 1.35
CA SER A 143 -10.67 11.70 1.62
C SER A 143 -11.51 12.11 2.84
N GLY A 144 -11.26 13.29 3.42
CA GLY A 144 -12.06 13.84 4.51
C GLY A 144 -11.84 13.20 5.89
N ASN A 145 -10.72 12.51 6.08
CA ASN A 145 -10.34 11.85 7.32
C ASN A 145 -9.38 12.71 8.16
N ALA A 146 -9.50 12.64 9.48
CA ALA A 146 -8.40 13.01 10.35
C ALA A 146 -7.40 11.87 10.47
N THR A 147 -6.13 12.17 10.78
CA THR A 147 -5.10 11.13 10.89
C THR A 147 -4.14 11.37 12.05
N ILE A 148 -3.71 10.26 12.66
CA ILE A 148 -2.63 10.20 13.65
C ILE A 148 -1.49 9.40 13.04
N LEU A 149 -0.37 10.08 12.80
CA LEU A 149 0.82 9.56 12.12
C LEU A 149 1.87 9.20 13.17
N ARG A 150 2.26 7.93 13.24
CA ARG A 150 3.33 7.44 14.11
C ARG A 150 4.48 6.92 13.27
N GLY A 151 5.45 7.77 12.97
CA GLY A 151 6.68 7.40 12.28
C GLY A 151 7.70 6.71 13.18
N GLY A 152 8.66 6.02 12.60
CA GLY A 152 9.78 5.43 13.31
C GLY A 152 10.63 6.48 14.05
N SER A 153 11.30 6.05 15.13
CA SER A 153 12.15 6.94 15.94
C SER A 153 13.34 7.49 15.16
N GLU A 154 13.78 6.78 14.14
CA GLU A 154 14.89 7.13 13.27
C GLU A 154 14.60 8.32 12.35
N ALA A 155 13.32 8.69 12.15
CA ALA A 155 12.88 9.77 11.27
C ALA A 155 12.20 10.93 12.03
N ILE A 156 12.40 11.03 13.34
CA ILE A 156 11.61 11.93 14.21
C ILE A 156 11.78 13.41 13.82
N HIS A 157 13.01 13.84 13.48
CA HIS A 157 13.29 15.23 13.11
C HIS A 157 12.66 15.57 11.76
N SER A 158 12.84 14.72 10.76
CA SER A 158 12.23 14.87 9.44
C SER A 158 10.71 14.90 9.51
N ASN A 159 10.10 13.96 10.25
CA ASN A 159 8.65 13.88 10.40
C ASN A 159 8.07 15.15 11.06
N ARG A 160 8.74 15.71 12.06
CA ARG A 160 8.35 16.98 12.69
C ARG A 160 8.46 18.15 11.74
N ALA A 161 9.55 18.25 10.96
CA ALA A 161 9.73 19.31 9.97
C ALA A 161 8.64 19.26 8.89
N ILE A 162 8.30 18.07 8.39
CA ILE A 162 7.21 17.87 7.44
C ILE A 162 5.86 18.24 8.08
N ALA A 163 5.63 17.86 9.34
CA ALA A 163 4.39 18.20 10.06
C ALA A 163 4.17 19.72 10.13
N VAL A 164 5.21 20.51 10.33
CA VAL A 164 5.11 21.99 10.33
C VAL A 164 4.58 22.50 8.98
N CYS A 165 5.06 21.96 7.85
CA CYS A 165 4.58 22.34 6.53
C CYS A 165 3.09 21.96 6.33
N ILE A 166 2.69 20.79 6.82
CA ILE A 166 1.28 20.36 6.79
C ILE A 166 0.41 21.32 7.61
N GLN A 167 0.85 21.69 8.82
CA GLN A 167 0.14 22.61 9.70
C GLN A 167 -0.05 23.99 9.07
N GLN A 168 0.97 24.48 8.35
CA GLN A 168 0.86 25.74 7.57
C GLN A 168 -0.23 25.61 6.48
N GLY A 169 -0.26 24.49 5.76
CA GLY A 169 -1.27 24.23 4.76
C GLY A 169 -2.69 24.20 5.34
N LEU A 170 -2.88 23.53 6.48
CA LEU A 170 -4.16 23.48 7.20
C LEU A 170 -4.61 24.89 7.64
N ALA A 171 -3.69 25.68 8.17
CA ALA A 171 -3.98 27.06 8.62
C ALA A 171 -4.43 27.96 7.47
N VAL A 172 -3.78 27.90 6.29
CA VAL A 172 -4.18 28.64 5.08
C VAL A 172 -5.57 28.28 4.61
N ALA A 173 -5.98 27.04 4.83
CA ALA A 173 -7.33 26.55 4.47
C ALA A 173 -8.37 26.73 5.58
N GLU A 174 -7.99 27.34 6.70
CA GLU A 174 -8.86 27.48 7.90
C GLU A 174 -9.38 26.12 8.41
N LEU A 175 -8.52 25.10 8.34
CA LEU A 175 -8.79 23.77 8.88
C LEU A 175 -8.09 23.58 10.23
N PRO A 176 -8.66 22.80 11.15
CA PRO A 176 -8.04 22.55 12.46
C PRO A 176 -6.68 21.85 12.31
N ALA A 177 -5.72 22.24 13.12
CA ALA A 177 -4.39 21.61 13.16
C ALA A 177 -4.47 20.11 13.49
N GLU A 178 -5.45 19.71 14.30
CA GLU A 178 -5.67 18.35 14.76
C GLU A 178 -6.20 17.39 13.68
N VAL A 179 -6.48 17.89 12.47
CA VAL A 179 -6.80 17.04 11.30
C VAL A 179 -5.62 16.13 10.96
N VAL A 180 -4.38 16.62 11.09
CA VAL A 180 -3.19 15.81 10.90
C VAL A 180 -2.29 15.96 12.12
N GLN A 181 -2.11 14.90 12.87
CA GLN A 181 -1.27 14.87 14.07
C GLN A 181 -0.11 13.90 13.88
N VAL A 182 1.11 14.35 14.15
CA VAL A 182 2.31 13.50 14.18
C VAL A 182 2.65 13.22 15.64
N VAL A 183 2.79 11.93 15.99
CA VAL A 183 3.18 11.50 17.34
C VAL A 183 4.62 11.91 17.61
N GLU A 184 4.85 12.74 18.61
CA GLU A 184 6.16 13.34 18.91
C GLU A 184 7.04 12.45 19.81
N THR A 185 6.45 11.46 20.48
CA THR A 185 7.22 10.54 21.34
C THR A 185 7.80 9.38 20.55
N THR A 186 9.02 8.98 20.87
CA THR A 186 9.66 7.78 20.34
C THR A 186 9.30 6.51 21.09
N ASP A 187 8.57 6.62 22.22
CA ASP A 187 8.17 5.48 23.03
C ASP A 187 7.29 4.50 22.24
N ARG A 188 7.69 3.24 22.26
CA ARG A 188 6.95 2.14 21.60
C ARG A 188 5.58 1.86 22.21
N ALA A 189 5.33 2.30 23.46
CA ALA A 189 4.02 2.21 24.09
C ALA A 189 2.96 3.03 23.36
N ALA A 190 3.35 4.12 22.65
CA ALA A 190 2.43 4.91 21.83
C ALA A 190 1.83 4.07 20.67
N VAL A 191 2.57 3.13 20.10
CA VAL A 191 2.04 2.20 19.08
C VAL A 191 0.97 1.31 19.70
N GLY A 192 1.26 0.72 20.88
CA GLY A 192 0.29 -0.12 21.60
C GLY A 192 -1.00 0.64 21.94
N ALA A 193 -0.88 1.88 22.42
CA ALA A 193 -2.04 2.74 22.69
C ALA A 193 -2.83 3.02 21.41
N LEU A 194 -2.17 3.43 20.31
CA LEU A 194 -2.82 3.78 19.04
C LEU A 194 -3.67 2.64 18.46
N ILE A 195 -3.17 1.41 18.49
CA ILE A 195 -3.88 0.24 17.94
C ILE A 195 -4.97 -0.32 18.85
N THR A 196 -5.09 0.18 20.10
CA THR A 196 -6.04 -0.32 21.10
C THR A 196 -7.05 0.70 21.59
N MET A 197 -7.26 1.82 20.84
CA MET A 197 -8.20 2.89 21.19
C MET A 197 -9.34 3.04 20.17
N PRO A 198 -10.24 2.03 20.02
CA PRO A 198 -11.33 2.05 19.03
C PRO A 198 -12.35 3.18 19.25
N GLU A 199 -12.41 3.78 20.42
CA GLU A 199 -13.24 4.94 20.73
C GLU A 199 -12.79 6.21 19.96
N PHE A 200 -11.52 6.28 19.56
CA PHE A 200 -10.95 7.45 18.89
C PHE A 200 -10.45 7.18 17.47
N VAL A 201 -10.06 5.93 17.16
CA VAL A 201 -9.46 5.54 15.87
C VAL A 201 -10.34 4.50 15.19
N ASP A 202 -10.67 4.72 13.92
CA ASP A 202 -11.55 3.86 13.16
C ASP A 202 -10.79 2.76 12.38
N VAL A 203 -9.59 3.08 11.89
CA VAL A 203 -8.77 2.16 11.08
C VAL A 203 -7.28 2.41 11.35
N ILE A 204 -6.50 1.34 11.35
CA ILE A 204 -5.03 1.38 11.39
C ILE A 204 -4.47 0.92 10.04
N VAL A 205 -3.45 1.63 9.54
CA VAL A 205 -2.67 1.25 8.35
C VAL A 205 -1.20 1.12 8.73
N PRO A 206 -0.67 -0.11 8.91
CA PRO A 206 0.75 -0.32 9.15
C PRO A 206 1.54 -0.27 7.83
N ARG A 207 2.69 0.43 7.86
CA ARG A 207 3.63 0.62 6.74
C ARG A 207 5.06 0.35 7.18
N GLY A 208 5.44 -0.90 7.33
CA GLY A 208 6.76 -1.30 7.82
C GLY A 208 7.09 -2.74 7.49
N GLY A 209 8.09 -3.28 8.17
CA GLY A 209 8.48 -4.67 8.03
C GLY A 209 7.44 -5.65 8.57
N LYS A 210 7.58 -6.92 8.18
CA LYS A 210 6.67 -8.03 8.54
C LYS A 210 6.40 -8.10 10.06
N SER A 211 7.42 -7.93 10.89
CA SER A 211 7.28 -7.97 12.35
C SER A 211 6.36 -6.91 12.93
N LEU A 212 6.37 -5.69 12.35
CA LEU A 212 5.43 -4.62 12.73
C LEU A 212 4.01 -5.02 12.33
N ILE A 213 3.80 -5.49 11.11
CA ILE A 213 2.48 -5.83 10.58
C ILE A 213 1.88 -7.01 11.37
N GLU A 214 2.67 -8.04 11.67
CA GLU A 214 2.25 -9.18 12.50
C GLU A 214 1.85 -8.72 13.91
N ARG A 215 2.67 -7.87 14.55
CA ARG A 215 2.36 -7.31 15.87
C ARG A 215 1.04 -6.53 15.84
N VAL A 216 0.89 -5.62 14.88
CA VAL A 216 -0.35 -4.82 14.74
C VAL A 216 -1.53 -5.75 14.49
N SER A 217 -1.39 -6.74 13.61
CA SER A 217 -2.47 -7.69 13.28
C SER A 217 -2.93 -8.52 14.47
N ARG A 218 -2.00 -8.91 15.36
CA ARG A 218 -2.30 -9.70 16.56
C ARG A 218 -2.90 -8.88 17.68
N ASP A 219 -2.38 -7.67 17.91
CA ASP A 219 -2.64 -6.91 19.13
C ASP A 219 -3.70 -5.80 18.94
N ALA A 220 -4.05 -5.45 17.69
CA ALA A 220 -4.99 -4.37 17.41
C ALA A 220 -6.43 -4.72 17.82
N LYS A 221 -7.09 -3.74 18.45
CA LYS A 221 -8.55 -3.72 18.70
C LYS A 221 -9.30 -2.83 17.71
N VAL A 222 -8.56 -2.12 16.89
CA VAL A 222 -9.04 -1.28 15.79
C VAL A 222 -8.90 -2.08 14.49
N PRO A 223 -9.84 -2.01 13.53
CA PRO A 223 -9.69 -2.62 12.21
C PRO A 223 -8.37 -2.22 11.53
N VAL A 224 -7.75 -3.15 10.81
CA VAL A 224 -6.43 -2.94 10.18
C VAL A 224 -6.54 -3.17 8.67
N ILE A 225 -6.07 -2.21 7.87
CA ILE A 225 -5.87 -2.36 6.43
C ILE A 225 -4.40 -2.76 6.21
N LYS A 226 -4.15 -3.98 5.73
CA LYS A 226 -2.79 -4.53 5.65
C LYS A 226 -2.60 -5.57 4.56
N HIS A 227 -1.34 -5.81 4.23
CA HIS A 227 -0.84 -7.08 3.69
C HIS A 227 0.36 -7.53 4.52
N LEU A 228 0.63 -8.82 4.57
CA LEU A 228 1.77 -9.37 5.32
C LEU A 228 2.99 -9.49 4.41
N ASP A 229 2.85 -10.22 3.32
CA ASP A 229 3.91 -10.56 2.37
C ASP A 229 3.44 -10.32 0.93
N GLY A 230 4.39 -10.13 0.01
CA GLY A 230 4.19 -10.02 -1.43
C GLY A 230 4.70 -11.25 -2.19
N VAL A 231 4.24 -12.46 -1.85
CA VAL A 231 4.59 -13.66 -2.64
C VAL A 231 3.74 -13.70 -3.89
N CYS A 232 4.23 -13.06 -4.96
CA CYS A 232 3.54 -12.91 -6.23
C CYS A 232 4.00 -13.95 -7.25
N HIS A 233 3.08 -14.42 -8.09
CA HIS A 233 3.36 -15.42 -9.12
C HIS A 233 3.12 -14.89 -10.53
N VAL A 234 3.89 -15.42 -11.47
CA VAL A 234 3.56 -15.39 -12.91
C VAL A 234 3.47 -16.83 -13.37
N TYR A 235 2.33 -17.22 -13.93
CA TYR A 235 2.13 -18.50 -14.59
C TYR A 235 2.22 -18.33 -16.11
N ILE A 236 3.13 -19.06 -16.75
CA ILE A 236 3.26 -19.12 -18.21
C ILE A 236 2.57 -20.39 -18.68
N ASP A 237 1.43 -20.19 -19.33
CA ASP A 237 0.56 -21.25 -19.85
C ASP A 237 1.10 -21.86 -21.15
N ILE A 238 0.64 -23.06 -21.51
CA ILE A 238 1.01 -23.73 -22.76
C ILE A 238 0.69 -22.89 -24.01
N ALA A 239 -0.39 -22.11 -23.95
CA ALA A 239 -0.82 -21.23 -25.03
C ALA A 239 -0.21 -19.82 -24.95
N ALA A 240 0.85 -19.62 -24.19
CA ALA A 240 1.51 -18.33 -24.10
C ALA A 240 2.26 -17.95 -25.37
N ASP A 241 2.16 -16.68 -25.77
CA ASP A 241 3.11 -16.08 -26.69
C ASP A 241 4.48 -15.95 -26.01
N LEU A 242 5.53 -16.49 -26.64
CA LEU A 242 6.87 -16.56 -26.05
C LEU A 242 7.49 -15.20 -25.78
N ASP A 243 7.33 -14.25 -26.69
CA ASP A 243 7.92 -12.93 -26.54
C ASP A 243 7.23 -12.14 -25.43
N LYS A 244 5.91 -12.27 -25.30
CA LYS A 244 5.15 -11.71 -24.18
C LYS A 244 5.59 -12.36 -22.86
N ALA A 245 5.69 -13.69 -22.82
CA ALA A 245 6.05 -14.44 -21.63
C ALA A 245 7.43 -14.03 -21.09
N ILE A 246 8.43 -13.93 -21.96
CA ILE A 246 9.78 -13.52 -21.61
C ILE A 246 9.79 -12.10 -21.09
N ARG A 247 9.17 -11.14 -21.79
CA ARG A 247 9.14 -9.74 -21.35
C ARG A 247 8.41 -9.53 -20.04
N ILE A 248 7.29 -10.21 -19.85
CA ILE A 248 6.47 -10.09 -18.63
C ILE A 248 7.22 -10.69 -17.44
N ALA A 249 7.73 -11.91 -17.57
CA ALA A 249 8.43 -12.59 -16.49
C ALA A 249 9.74 -11.87 -16.12
N ASP A 250 10.51 -11.40 -17.09
CA ASP A 250 11.70 -10.59 -16.85
C ASP A 250 11.33 -9.30 -16.08
N ASN A 251 10.38 -8.52 -16.59
CA ASN A 251 9.96 -7.27 -15.94
C ASN A 251 9.38 -7.50 -14.53
N ALA A 252 8.57 -8.53 -14.37
CA ALA A 252 7.93 -8.84 -13.07
C ALA A 252 8.97 -9.13 -11.98
N LYS A 253 10.14 -9.69 -12.29
CA LYS A 253 11.21 -9.91 -11.32
C LYS A 253 12.24 -8.79 -11.28
N THR A 254 12.74 -8.35 -12.43
CA THR A 254 13.98 -7.57 -12.49
C THR A 254 13.79 -6.06 -12.57
N HIS A 255 12.57 -5.56 -12.77
CA HIS A 255 12.29 -4.13 -12.76
C HIS A 255 12.68 -3.50 -11.41
N ARG A 256 12.31 -4.12 -10.29
CA ARG A 256 12.75 -3.81 -8.92
C ARG A 256 12.56 -5.06 -8.04
N TYR A 257 13.48 -5.34 -7.13
CA TYR A 257 13.42 -6.54 -6.28
C TYR A 257 12.64 -6.35 -4.97
N ALA A 258 12.64 -5.15 -4.42
CA ALA A 258 12.12 -4.87 -3.08
C ALA A 258 10.60 -4.57 -2.95
N PRO A 259 9.85 -4.18 -3.98
CA PRO A 259 8.41 -3.96 -3.86
C PRO A 259 7.63 -5.28 -3.75
N CYS A 260 6.54 -5.26 -2.96
CA CYS A 260 5.69 -6.41 -2.68
C CYS A 260 4.93 -6.99 -3.88
N ASN A 261 4.87 -6.27 -5.01
CA ASN A 261 4.30 -6.74 -6.28
C ASN A 261 5.35 -7.36 -7.22
N THR A 262 6.59 -7.54 -6.75
CA THR A 262 7.64 -8.25 -7.47
C THR A 262 7.32 -9.74 -7.52
N MET A 263 7.50 -10.37 -8.68
CA MET A 263 7.36 -11.82 -8.82
C MET A 263 8.40 -12.55 -7.97
N GLU A 264 7.95 -13.45 -7.11
CA GLU A 264 8.83 -14.29 -6.27
C GLU A 264 8.83 -15.75 -6.75
N THR A 265 7.77 -16.18 -7.42
CA THR A 265 7.68 -17.51 -8.01
C THR A 265 7.19 -17.44 -9.46
N LEU A 266 7.95 -18.12 -10.35
CA LEU A 266 7.58 -18.34 -11.73
C LEU A 266 7.07 -19.78 -11.90
N LEU A 267 5.83 -19.93 -12.35
CA LEU A 267 5.22 -21.21 -12.72
C LEU A 267 5.21 -21.35 -14.22
N VAL A 268 5.60 -22.50 -14.75
CA VAL A 268 5.66 -22.73 -16.21
C VAL A 268 5.05 -24.08 -16.55
N HIS A 269 4.08 -24.07 -17.49
CA HIS A 269 3.49 -25.29 -18.01
C HIS A 269 4.55 -26.18 -18.66
N VAL A 270 4.51 -27.49 -18.36
CA VAL A 270 5.50 -28.47 -18.84
C VAL A 270 5.66 -28.44 -20.37
N GLY A 271 4.56 -28.26 -21.10
CA GLY A 271 4.56 -28.26 -22.58
C GLY A 271 5.28 -27.07 -23.23
N ILE A 272 5.58 -25.99 -22.49
CA ILE A 272 6.29 -24.81 -23.04
C ILE A 272 7.63 -24.55 -22.32
N ALA A 273 7.93 -25.29 -21.26
CA ALA A 273 9.07 -25.07 -20.40
C ALA A 273 10.41 -25.08 -21.15
N GLU A 274 10.63 -26.04 -22.06
CA GLU A 274 11.85 -26.16 -22.87
C GLU A 274 12.10 -24.94 -23.78
N ARG A 275 11.03 -24.24 -24.18
CA ARG A 275 11.10 -23.08 -25.06
C ARG A 275 11.30 -21.77 -24.30
N VAL A 276 10.73 -21.63 -23.11
CA VAL A 276 10.68 -20.36 -22.38
C VAL A 276 11.73 -20.26 -21.29
N LEU A 277 12.04 -21.37 -20.58
CA LEU A 277 12.95 -21.31 -19.43
C LEU A 277 14.42 -21.07 -19.80
N PRO A 278 15.01 -21.67 -20.85
CA PRO A 278 16.42 -21.42 -21.20
C PRO A 278 16.71 -19.93 -21.49
N PRO A 279 15.97 -19.22 -22.37
CA PRO A 279 16.22 -17.81 -22.60
C PRO A 279 15.95 -16.94 -21.36
N LEU A 280 14.92 -17.21 -20.55
CA LEU A 280 14.68 -16.50 -19.28
C LEU A 280 15.81 -16.72 -18.27
N ALA A 281 16.29 -17.96 -18.13
CA ALA A 281 17.40 -18.25 -17.22
C ALA A 281 18.69 -17.54 -17.64
N ALA A 282 18.93 -17.36 -18.94
CA ALA A 282 20.05 -16.58 -19.44
C ALA A 282 19.93 -15.11 -19.03
N ILE A 283 18.75 -14.50 -19.23
CA ILE A 283 18.46 -13.11 -18.82
C ILE A 283 18.65 -12.95 -17.31
N TYR A 284 18.12 -13.84 -16.50
CA TYR A 284 18.21 -13.76 -15.04
C TYR A 284 19.64 -13.91 -14.54
N ARG A 285 20.43 -14.82 -15.13
CA ARG A 285 21.86 -14.99 -14.79
C ARG A 285 22.67 -13.75 -15.15
N ASP A 286 22.42 -13.16 -16.31
CA ASP A 286 23.08 -11.91 -16.73
C ASP A 286 22.79 -10.74 -15.75
N LYS A 287 21.59 -10.72 -15.18
CA LYS A 287 21.17 -9.75 -14.17
C LYS A 287 21.52 -10.15 -12.72
N GLY A 288 22.25 -11.24 -12.52
CA GLY A 288 22.67 -11.70 -11.20
C GLY A 288 21.55 -12.26 -10.32
N VAL A 289 20.46 -12.76 -10.92
CA VAL A 289 19.36 -13.38 -10.16
C VAL A 289 19.70 -14.83 -9.84
N GLU A 290 19.69 -15.19 -8.55
CA GLU A 290 19.78 -16.57 -8.08
C GLU A 290 18.49 -17.32 -8.42
N LEU A 291 18.63 -18.49 -9.06
CA LEU A 291 17.47 -19.31 -9.43
C LEU A 291 17.36 -20.52 -8.48
N ARG A 292 16.19 -20.70 -7.92
CA ARG A 292 15.81 -21.87 -7.12
C ARG A 292 14.73 -22.65 -7.86
N GLY A 293 14.94 -23.94 -8.12
CA GLY A 293 14.05 -24.70 -8.97
C GLY A 293 13.60 -26.01 -8.39
N CYS A 294 12.38 -26.44 -8.75
CA CYS A 294 11.94 -27.80 -8.52
C CYS A 294 12.83 -28.79 -9.32
N GLU A 295 12.69 -30.08 -9.06
CA GLU A 295 13.47 -31.14 -9.72
C GLU A 295 13.43 -31.02 -11.27
N ARG A 296 12.25 -30.83 -11.86
CA ARG A 296 12.07 -30.66 -13.32
C ARG A 296 12.80 -29.41 -13.84
N THR A 297 12.75 -28.30 -13.13
CA THR A 297 13.46 -27.07 -13.49
C THR A 297 14.97 -27.27 -13.45
N ARG A 298 15.49 -27.97 -12.42
CA ARG A 298 16.90 -28.29 -12.31
C ARG A 298 17.37 -29.25 -13.39
N ALA A 299 16.56 -30.25 -13.73
CA ALA A 299 16.85 -31.17 -14.80
C ALA A 299 16.95 -30.46 -16.16
N LEU A 300 16.09 -29.47 -16.43
CA LEU A 300 16.06 -28.72 -17.66
C LEU A 300 17.19 -27.68 -17.77
N LEU A 301 17.44 -26.90 -16.70
CA LEU A 301 18.37 -25.77 -16.74
C LEU A 301 19.79 -26.11 -16.27
N GLY A 302 19.98 -27.26 -15.65
CA GLY A 302 21.29 -27.79 -15.24
C GLY A 302 21.97 -27.01 -14.11
N ALA A 303 23.30 -27.03 -14.15
CA ALA A 303 24.13 -26.42 -13.12
C ALA A 303 23.87 -24.91 -12.99
N GLY A 304 23.77 -24.44 -11.75
CA GLY A 304 23.50 -23.03 -11.44
C GLY A 304 22.05 -22.75 -11.03
N VAL A 305 21.20 -23.79 -10.94
CA VAL A 305 19.87 -23.71 -10.29
C VAL A 305 19.93 -24.47 -8.97
N ILE A 306 19.71 -23.76 -7.87
CA ILE A 306 19.67 -24.31 -6.51
C ILE A 306 18.36 -25.09 -6.34
N GLU A 307 18.37 -26.13 -5.51
CA GLU A 307 17.15 -26.85 -5.17
C GLU A 307 16.23 -25.96 -4.35
N ALA A 308 14.99 -25.80 -4.85
CA ALA A 308 13.95 -25.11 -4.10
C ALA A 308 13.41 -26.02 -3.00
N THR A 309 13.33 -25.49 -1.80
CA THR A 309 12.71 -26.11 -0.61
C THR A 309 11.23 -25.73 -0.52
N GLU A 310 10.49 -26.37 0.37
CA GLU A 310 9.08 -25.99 0.63
C GLU A 310 8.97 -24.54 1.12
N ASP A 311 9.93 -24.04 1.90
CA ASP A 311 9.95 -22.68 2.42
C ASP A 311 10.15 -21.63 1.32
N ASP A 312 10.84 -21.98 0.24
CA ASP A 312 11.05 -21.07 -0.89
C ASP A 312 9.73 -20.65 -1.57
N TRP A 313 8.73 -21.54 -1.56
CA TRP A 313 7.43 -21.24 -2.15
C TRP A 313 6.61 -20.22 -1.32
N TYR A 314 6.88 -20.11 0.00
CA TYR A 314 6.26 -19.13 0.89
C TYR A 314 7.06 -17.84 1.05
N THR A 315 8.23 -17.74 0.40
CA THR A 315 9.19 -16.67 0.71
C THR A 315 9.03 -15.46 -0.21
N GLU A 316 8.82 -14.29 0.39
CA GLU A 316 9.06 -13.00 -0.25
C GLU A 316 10.55 -12.65 -0.07
N TYR A 317 11.35 -12.86 -1.13
CA TYR A 317 12.81 -12.65 -1.04
C TYR A 317 13.21 -11.19 -0.92
N THR A 318 12.48 -10.28 -1.57
CA THR A 318 12.85 -8.86 -1.70
C THR A 318 14.28 -8.64 -2.22
N ALA A 319 14.82 -9.62 -2.92
CA ALA A 319 16.20 -9.75 -3.38
C ALA A 319 16.24 -10.33 -4.81
N PRO A 320 17.39 -10.32 -5.49
CA PRO A 320 17.56 -10.97 -6.80
C PRO A 320 17.58 -12.51 -6.65
N ILE A 321 16.51 -13.08 -6.15
CA ILE A 321 16.28 -14.53 -5.98
C ILE A 321 14.90 -14.84 -6.56
N LEU A 322 14.77 -15.91 -7.34
CA LEU A 322 13.52 -16.33 -7.97
C LEU A 322 13.32 -17.83 -7.84
N SER A 323 12.16 -18.24 -7.36
CA SER A 323 11.70 -19.63 -7.37
C SER A 323 11.06 -19.98 -8.71
N ILE A 324 11.35 -21.16 -9.28
CA ILE A 324 10.81 -21.63 -10.57
C ILE A 324 10.27 -23.04 -10.41
N ARG A 325 8.99 -23.24 -10.76
CA ARG A 325 8.36 -24.56 -10.77
C ARG A 325 7.74 -24.85 -12.14
N ILE A 326 8.05 -26.03 -12.70
CA ILE A 326 7.34 -26.59 -13.85
C ILE A 326 6.12 -27.33 -13.33
N VAL A 327 4.94 -26.97 -13.84
CA VAL A 327 3.65 -27.54 -13.50
C VAL A 327 3.04 -28.30 -14.68
N ASP A 328 2.19 -29.27 -14.41
CA ASP A 328 1.60 -30.11 -15.47
C ASP A 328 0.52 -29.36 -16.26
N ASP A 329 -0.26 -28.53 -15.57
CA ASP A 329 -1.41 -27.83 -16.14
C ASP A 329 -1.79 -26.56 -15.35
N LEU A 330 -2.88 -25.91 -15.77
CA LEU A 330 -3.46 -24.76 -15.11
C LEU A 330 -3.97 -25.06 -13.69
N ASP A 331 -4.49 -26.28 -13.46
CA ASP A 331 -5.05 -26.67 -12.17
C ASP A 331 -3.94 -26.73 -11.12
N GLU A 332 -2.79 -27.36 -11.44
CA GLU A 332 -1.63 -27.38 -10.55
C GLU A 332 -1.08 -25.97 -10.29
N ALA A 333 -1.10 -25.10 -11.30
CA ALA A 333 -0.67 -23.71 -11.13
C ALA A 333 -1.57 -22.95 -10.15
N ILE A 334 -2.89 -23.07 -10.30
CA ILE A 334 -3.88 -22.44 -9.42
C ILE A 334 -3.78 -23.00 -8.00
N GLU A 335 -3.64 -24.31 -7.83
CA GLU A 335 -3.44 -24.94 -6.51
C GLU A 335 -2.18 -24.43 -5.84
N HIS A 336 -1.08 -24.31 -6.58
CA HIS A 336 0.18 -23.77 -6.07
C HIS A 336 0.00 -22.33 -5.58
N ILE A 337 -0.59 -21.46 -6.40
CA ILE A 337 -0.82 -20.05 -6.05
C ILE A 337 -1.74 -19.93 -4.82
N ASN A 338 -2.84 -20.67 -4.79
CA ASN A 338 -3.79 -20.62 -3.67
C ASN A 338 -3.19 -21.17 -2.36
N LYS A 339 -2.22 -22.09 -2.45
CA LYS A 339 -1.53 -22.67 -1.28
C LYS A 339 -0.41 -21.77 -0.76
N TYR A 340 0.45 -21.25 -1.65
CA TYR A 340 1.69 -20.58 -1.27
C TYR A 340 1.61 -19.06 -1.39
N GLY A 341 0.71 -18.54 -2.23
CA GLY A 341 0.58 -17.12 -2.50
C GLY A 341 0.08 -16.33 -1.28
N SER A 342 0.50 -15.08 -1.23
CA SER A 342 0.12 -14.11 -0.20
C SER A 342 -1.23 -13.43 -0.48
N LYS A 343 -1.92 -13.79 -1.55
CA LYS A 343 -3.14 -13.13 -2.07
C LYS A 343 -2.92 -11.68 -2.50
N HIS A 344 -1.69 -11.34 -2.84
CA HIS A 344 -1.32 -9.99 -3.24
C HIS A 344 -1.58 -9.77 -4.74
N THR A 345 -0.73 -10.33 -5.60
CA THR A 345 -0.80 -10.11 -7.05
C THR A 345 -0.30 -11.34 -7.79
N ASP A 346 -1.10 -11.87 -8.70
CA ASP A 346 -0.73 -13.01 -9.53
C ASP A 346 -1.13 -12.78 -10.99
N ALA A 347 -0.35 -13.32 -11.91
CA ALA A 347 -0.54 -13.12 -13.33
C ALA A 347 -0.47 -14.45 -14.11
N ILE A 348 -1.28 -14.54 -15.17
CA ILE A 348 -1.16 -15.57 -16.20
C ILE A 348 -0.70 -14.94 -17.51
N VAL A 349 0.17 -15.63 -18.23
CA VAL A 349 0.48 -15.33 -19.63
C VAL A 349 -0.11 -16.44 -20.50
N SER A 350 -1.14 -16.12 -21.25
CA SER A 350 -1.87 -17.06 -22.12
C SER A 350 -2.62 -16.32 -23.21
N GLU A 351 -2.65 -16.90 -24.41
CA GLU A 351 -3.53 -16.48 -25.52
C GLU A 351 -4.84 -17.30 -25.53
N HIS A 352 -5.00 -18.29 -24.64
CA HIS A 352 -6.22 -19.06 -24.54
C HIS A 352 -7.22 -18.39 -23.61
N PHE A 353 -8.30 -17.87 -24.19
CA PHE A 353 -9.30 -17.05 -23.48
C PHE A 353 -9.94 -17.77 -22.27
N SER A 354 -10.28 -19.07 -22.44
CA SER A 354 -10.95 -19.83 -21.39
C SER A 354 -10.05 -20.04 -20.17
N ASP A 355 -8.76 -20.35 -20.38
CA ASP A 355 -7.80 -20.57 -19.31
C ASP A 355 -7.49 -19.25 -18.58
N ALA A 356 -7.34 -18.15 -19.33
CA ALA A 356 -7.18 -16.83 -18.77
C ALA A 356 -8.39 -16.43 -17.90
N ARG A 357 -9.63 -16.72 -18.34
CA ARG A 357 -10.84 -16.46 -17.55
C ARG A 357 -10.94 -17.33 -16.30
N ARG A 358 -10.59 -18.63 -16.41
CA ARG A 358 -10.52 -19.52 -15.25
C ARG A 358 -9.55 -18.97 -14.20
N PHE A 359 -8.36 -18.60 -14.62
CA PHE A 359 -7.34 -18.03 -13.75
C PHE A 359 -7.87 -16.80 -12.99
N LEU A 360 -8.54 -15.84 -13.68
CA LEU A 360 -9.16 -14.69 -13.04
C LEU A 360 -10.21 -15.04 -11.99
N THR A 361 -10.91 -16.16 -12.17
CA THR A 361 -12.02 -16.57 -11.30
C THR A 361 -11.52 -17.38 -10.11
N GLU A 362 -10.54 -18.24 -10.33
CA GLU A 362 -10.13 -19.28 -9.38
C GLU A 362 -8.93 -18.86 -8.52
N VAL A 363 -8.12 -17.89 -8.97
CA VAL A 363 -7.02 -17.32 -8.17
C VAL A 363 -7.57 -16.23 -7.25
N ASP A 364 -7.46 -16.45 -5.93
CA ASP A 364 -8.01 -15.55 -4.91
C ASP A 364 -6.98 -14.50 -4.47
N SER A 365 -6.56 -13.62 -5.39
CA SER A 365 -5.63 -12.53 -5.10
C SER A 365 -6.26 -11.14 -5.25
N ALA A 366 -5.67 -10.14 -4.61
CA ALA A 366 -6.16 -8.77 -4.64
C ALA A 366 -6.05 -8.15 -6.03
N SER A 367 -5.03 -8.57 -6.79
CA SER A 367 -4.86 -8.24 -8.21
C SER A 367 -4.58 -9.52 -8.99
N VAL A 368 -5.37 -9.80 -10.01
CA VAL A 368 -5.17 -10.94 -10.92
C VAL A 368 -5.08 -10.41 -12.34
N MET A 369 -4.00 -10.76 -13.06
CA MET A 369 -3.66 -10.16 -14.34
C MET A 369 -3.60 -11.18 -15.47
N ILE A 370 -3.97 -10.76 -16.67
CA ILE A 370 -3.76 -11.51 -17.91
C ILE A 370 -2.79 -10.72 -18.77
N ASN A 371 -1.71 -11.38 -19.24
CA ASN A 371 -0.73 -10.82 -20.16
C ASN A 371 -0.13 -9.47 -19.71
N ALA A 372 0.02 -9.28 -18.39
CA ALA A 372 0.61 -8.09 -17.79
C ALA A 372 1.55 -8.46 -16.66
N SER A 373 2.57 -7.63 -16.43
CA SER A 373 3.51 -7.78 -15.33
C SER A 373 2.83 -7.48 -13.98
N THR A 374 3.14 -8.27 -12.95
CA THR A 374 2.68 -8.02 -11.58
C THR A 374 3.07 -6.63 -11.06
N ARG A 375 4.09 -6.01 -11.67
CA ARG A 375 4.56 -4.66 -11.35
C ARG A 375 3.53 -3.56 -11.59
N PHE A 376 2.47 -3.83 -12.36
CA PHE A 376 1.35 -2.91 -12.54
C PHE A 376 0.39 -2.84 -11.33
N ALA A 377 0.53 -3.71 -10.32
CA ALA A 377 -0.26 -3.61 -9.09
C ALA A 377 0.21 -2.43 -8.21
N ASP A 378 -0.12 -1.23 -8.63
CA ASP A 378 0.32 0.04 -8.08
C ASP A 378 -0.80 1.07 -8.24
N GLY A 379 -0.98 1.95 -7.25
CA GLY A 379 -2.07 2.93 -7.26
C GLY A 379 -1.98 3.95 -8.41
N PHE A 380 -0.79 4.30 -8.88
CA PHE A 380 -0.62 5.17 -10.05
C PHE A 380 -1.00 4.44 -11.32
N GLU A 381 -0.47 3.23 -11.52
CA GLU A 381 -0.73 2.41 -12.71
C GLU A 381 -2.22 2.04 -12.83
N TYR A 382 -2.92 1.87 -11.70
CA TYR A 382 -4.37 1.62 -11.67
C TYR A 382 -5.23 2.88 -11.81
N GLY A 383 -4.61 4.05 -11.98
CA GLY A 383 -5.32 5.31 -12.14
C GLY A 383 -5.92 5.88 -10.85
N LEU A 384 -5.51 5.36 -9.69
CA LEU A 384 -5.95 5.89 -8.39
C LEU A 384 -5.21 7.17 -8.00
N GLY A 385 -4.14 7.51 -8.72
CA GLY A 385 -3.32 8.71 -8.56
C GLY A 385 -2.41 8.72 -7.33
N ALA A 386 -2.69 7.93 -6.33
CA ALA A 386 -1.85 7.69 -5.15
C ALA A 386 -2.42 6.51 -4.34
N GLU A 387 -1.59 5.91 -3.48
CA GLU A 387 -2.03 4.87 -2.55
C GLU A 387 -1.41 5.04 -1.17
N ILE A 388 -2.19 4.69 -0.13
CA ILE A 388 -1.69 4.66 1.24
C ILE A 388 -1.01 3.33 1.57
N GLY A 389 -1.28 2.32 0.80
CA GLY A 389 -0.77 0.95 0.91
C GLY A 389 -1.60 -0.01 0.08
N ILE A 390 -1.30 -1.30 0.22
CA ILE A 390 -2.03 -2.37 -0.44
C ILE A 390 -2.70 -3.23 0.64
N SER A 391 -3.90 -3.75 0.35
CA SER A 391 -4.62 -4.65 1.25
C SER A 391 -4.87 -5.98 0.57
N THR A 392 -4.61 -7.07 1.29
CA THR A 392 -4.99 -8.43 0.86
C THR A 392 -6.23 -8.94 1.59
N ASP A 393 -6.76 -8.17 2.53
CA ASP A 393 -8.00 -8.50 3.25
C ASP A 393 -9.21 -8.40 2.30
N LYS A 394 -10.26 -9.19 2.60
CA LYS A 394 -11.50 -9.21 1.80
C LYS A 394 -12.56 -8.24 2.31
N LEU A 395 -12.47 -7.84 3.56
CA LEU A 395 -13.37 -6.87 4.15
C LEU A 395 -12.87 -5.46 3.85
N HIS A 396 -13.76 -4.58 3.41
CA HIS A 396 -13.52 -3.22 3.01
C HIS A 396 -12.65 -3.10 1.74
N ALA A 397 -11.49 -2.41 1.76
CA ALA A 397 -10.63 -2.22 0.60
C ALA A 397 -9.74 -3.45 0.35
N ARG A 398 -9.57 -3.84 -0.93
CA ARG A 398 -8.68 -4.91 -1.38
C ARG A 398 -7.86 -4.43 -2.59
N GLY A 399 -6.56 -4.75 -2.64
CA GLY A 399 -5.62 -4.21 -3.62
C GLY A 399 -5.04 -2.87 -3.19
N PRO A 400 -4.51 -2.06 -4.12
CA PRO A 400 -4.02 -0.70 -3.84
C PRO A 400 -5.12 0.18 -3.23
N VAL A 401 -4.82 0.82 -2.10
CA VAL A 401 -5.78 1.61 -1.31
C VAL A 401 -5.57 3.09 -1.59
N GLY A 402 -6.34 3.61 -2.55
CA GLY A 402 -6.41 5.03 -2.88
C GLY A 402 -7.48 5.77 -2.06
N LEU A 403 -7.94 6.93 -2.58
CA LEU A 403 -8.90 7.79 -1.89
C LEU A 403 -10.22 7.07 -1.55
N GLU A 404 -10.77 6.30 -2.48
CA GLU A 404 -12.03 5.56 -2.25
C GLU A 404 -11.88 4.51 -1.15
N GLY A 405 -10.73 3.84 -1.07
CA GLY A 405 -10.44 2.86 -0.04
C GLY A 405 -10.34 3.45 1.38
N LEU A 406 -10.18 4.78 1.50
CA LEU A 406 -10.20 5.52 2.77
C LEU A 406 -11.59 6.08 3.11
N THR A 407 -12.64 5.59 2.43
CA THR A 407 -14.03 6.00 2.60
C THR A 407 -14.92 4.77 2.81
N SER A 408 -16.14 5.01 3.24
CA SER A 408 -17.21 4.02 3.32
C SER A 408 -18.48 4.58 2.68
N GLU A 409 -19.52 3.78 2.56
CA GLU A 409 -20.82 4.20 2.05
C GLU A 409 -21.88 4.07 3.14
N LYS A 410 -22.74 5.10 3.26
CA LYS A 410 -23.95 5.03 4.07
C LYS A 410 -25.19 5.13 3.20
N TYR A 411 -26.28 4.53 3.61
CA TYR A 411 -27.56 4.71 2.94
C TYR A 411 -28.09 6.12 3.17
N VAL A 412 -28.61 6.72 2.11
CA VAL A 412 -29.39 7.96 2.15
C VAL A 412 -30.78 7.68 1.61
N VAL A 413 -31.79 8.17 2.31
CA VAL A 413 -33.20 7.92 1.99
C VAL A 413 -33.92 9.24 1.89
N PHE A 414 -34.60 9.48 0.77
CA PHE A 414 -35.47 10.61 0.57
C PHE A 414 -36.92 10.14 0.56
N GLY A 415 -37.72 10.75 1.39
CA GLY A 415 -39.15 10.51 1.49
C GLY A 415 -39.92 11.82 1.61
N ASP A 416 -41.24 11.75 1.49
CA ASP A 416 -42.19 12.85 1.68
C ASP A 416 -43.34 12.36 2.57
N GLY A 417 -43.03 12.18 3.88
CA GLY A 417 -43.98 11.67 4.85
C GLY A 417 -44.30 10.17 4.76
N HIS A 418 -43.49 9.40 4.00
CA HIS A 418 -43.67 7.94 3.87
C HIS A 418 -43.49 7.24 5.22
N VAL A 419 -44.44 6.35 5.54
CA VAL A 419 -44.40 5.49 6.72
C VAL A 419 -44.44 4.01 6.31
N ARG A 420 -43.85 3.14 7.11
CA ARG A 420 -43.94 1.71 6.88
C ARG A 420 -45.31 1.22 7.37
N THR A 421 -46.08 0.62 6.48
CA THR A 421 -47.36 -0.03 6.77
C THR A 421 -47.18 -1.52 7.00
#